data_adaeaf6022db06d19149b583ec15e575
#
_entry.id   adaeaf6022db06d19149b583ec15e575
#
_cell.length_a   1.000
_cell.length_b   1.000
_cell.length_c   1.000
_cell.angle_alpha   90.00
_cell.angle_beta   90.00
_cell.angle_gamma   90.00
#
_symmetry.space_group_name_H-M   'P 1'
#
loop_
_entity.id
_entity.type
_entity.pdbx_description
1 polymer ?
#
loop_
_entity_poly.entity_id
_entity_poly.type
_entity_poly.pdbx_seq_one_letter_code
_entity_poly.pdbx_strand_id
1 'polypeptide(L)'
;MRQLAERLDAGVAKALLGKTVLPDDLPYVTGPIGLLGSKPSWRLMNGCDTLLMIGTTFPYSEFLPPDGQARAVQIDIAPRNMSLRYPAEVNLVGDAAQTIRRLLPL
;
A
#
# COMPACT_ATOMS: atom_id res chain seq x y z
N MET A 1 -8.63 3.47 6.58
CA MET A 1 -7.23 3.00 6.60
C MET A 1 -6.85 2.33 7.90
N ARG A 2 -6.92 3.01 9.05
CA ARG A 2 -6.51 2.46 10.34
C ARG A 2 -7.14 1.09 10.64
N GLN A 3 -8.46 1.00 10.63
CA GLN A 3 -9.18 -0.26 10.87
C GLN A 3 -8.79 -1.38 9.91
N LEU A 4 -8.51 -1.04 8.64
CA LEU A 4 -8.07 -2.04 7.67
C LEU A 4 -6.68 -2.58 8.01
N ALA A 5 -5.73 -1.70 8.32
CA ALA A 5 -4.38 -2.11 8.71
C ALA A 5 -4.39 -2.99 9.98
N GLU A 6 -5.15 -2.57 10.99
CA GLU A 6 -5.29 -3.32 12.24
C GLU A 6 -5.98 -4.68 12.04
N ARG A 7 -7.00 -4.77 11.18
CA ARG A 7 -7.69 -6.03 10.87
C ARG A 7 -6.81 -7.02 10.10
N LEU A 8 -5.93 -6.53 9.25
CA LEU A 8 -5.02 -7.35 8.46
C LEU A 8 -3.68 -7.61 9.16
N ASP A 9 -3.46 -7.03 10.34
CA ASP A 9 -2.15 -7.04 11.04
C ASP A 9 -1.03 -6.58 10.10
N ALA A 10 -1.30 -5.54 9.33
CA ALA A 10 -0.44 -5.09 8.24
C ALA A 10 0.45 -3.92 8.65
N GLY A 11 1.73 -3.98 8.28
CA GLY A 11 2.60 -2.83 8.29
C GLY A 11 2.18 -1.81 7.22
N VAL A 12 2.38 -0.53 7.49
CA VAL A 12 2.00 0.55 6.58
C VAL A 12 3.19 1.43 6.24
N ALA A 13 3.58 1.41 4.97
CA ALA A 13 4.48 2.39 4.38
C ALA A 13 3.66 3.46 3.63
N LYS A 14 4.08 4.71 3.70
CA LYS A 14 3.35 5.84 3.13
C LYS A 14 4.06 6.41 1.91
N ALA A 15 3.35 6.56 0.79
CA ALA A 15 3.83 7.37 -0.32
C ALA A 15 3.91 8.86 0.08
N LEU A 16 4.77 9.64 -0.56
CA LEU A 16 5.03 11.03 -0.19
C LEU A 16 3.75 11.88 -0.10
N LEU A 17 2.89 11.80 -1.10
CA LEU A 17 1.61 12.53 -1.10
C LEU A 17 0.58 11.95 -0.12
N GLY A 18 0.77 10.71 0.33
CA GLY A 18 -0.07 10.05 1.33
C GLY A 18 0.47 10.17 2.76
N LYS A 19 1.44 11.02 3.02
CA LYS A 19 2.13 11.11 4.33
C LYS A 19 1.21 11.40 5.53
N THR A 20 0.05 12.00 5.30
CA THR A 20 -0.93 12.33 6.34
C THR A 20 -2.04 11.29 6.52
N VAL A 21 -2.01 10.18 5.79
CA VAL A 21 -3.08 9.17 5.82
C VAL A 21 -3.22 8.48 7.18
N LEU A 22 -2.12 8.32 7.89
CA LEU A 22 -2.06 7.80 9.26
C LEU A 22 -0.98 8.53 10.06
N PRO A 23 -1.15 8.68 11.39
CA PRO A 23 -0.10 9.19 12.27
C PRO A 23 1.15 8.31 12.24
N ASP A 24 2.34 8.92 12.37
CA ASP A 24 3.62 8.20 12.40
C ASP A 24 3.91 7.49 13.74
N ASP A 25 3.17 7.81 14.79
CA ASP A 25 3.32 7.21 16.12
C ASP A 25 2.60 5.87 16.29
N LEU A 26 1.86 5.42 15.31
CA LEU A 26 1.26 4.09 15.34
C LEU A 26 2.35 3.01 15.16
N PRO A 27 2.34 1.94 15.96
CA PRO A 27 3.45 0.97 15.99
C PRO A 27 3.66 0.20 14.69
N TYR A 28 2.66 0.12 13.84
CA TYR A 28 2.73 -0.56 12.53
C TYR A 28 3.00 0.40 11.35
N VAL A 29 3.08 1.70 11.59
CA VAL A 29 3.43 2.70 10.56
C VAL A 29 4.94 2.84 10.50
N THR A 30 5.53 2.50 9.37
CA THR A 30 6.99 2.49 9.18
C THR A 30 7.53 3.81 8.64
N GLY A 31 6.65 4.71 8.23
CA GLY A 31 7.02 6.02 7.65
C GLY A 31 6.97 6.04 6.13
N PRO A 32 7.62 7.01 5.51
CA PRO A 32 7.62 7.15 4.05
C PRO A 32 8.42 6.04 3.38
N ILE A 33 8.01 5.68 2.16
CA ILE A 33 8.75 4.80 1.25
C ILE A 33 9.28 5.61 0.07
N GLY A 34 10.42 5.26 -0.47
CA GLY A 34 11.01 5.87 -1.65
C GLY A 34 12.36 6.52 -1.39
N LEU A 35 12.77 7.44 -2.26
CA LEU A 35 14.08 8.11 -2.21
C LEU A 35 14.35 8.82 -0.87
N LEU A 36 13.30 9.40 -0.28
CA LEU A 36 13.35 10.03 1.05
C LEU A 36 12.70 9.14 2.12
N GLY A 37 12.66 7.85 1.86
CA GLY A 37 12.00 6.88 2.72
C GLY A 37 12.82 6.44 3.91
N SER A 38 12.14 5.74 4.83
CA SER A 38 12.76 5.17 6.03
C SER A 38 13.28 3.75 5.77
N LYS A 39 14.30 3.35 6.54
CA LYS A 39 14.77 1.95 6.53
C LYS A 39 13.69 0.95 6.93
N PRO A 40 12.83 1.21 7.94
CA PRO A 40 11.71 0.31 8.25
C PRO A 40 10.76 0.11 7.07
N SER A 41 10.40 1.15 6.33
CA SER A 41 9.55 1.04 5.14
C SER A 41 10.21 0.20 4.04
N TRP A 42 11.50 0.41 3.82
CA TRP A 42 12.25 -0.39 2.85
C TRP A 42 12.28 -1.87 3.23
N ARG A 43 12.53 -2.18 4.52
CA ARG A 43 12.51 -3.57 5.02
C ARG A 43 11.14 -4.20 4.91
N LEU A 44 10.08 -3.45 5.23
CA LEU A 44 8.70 -3.91 5.07
C LEU A 44 8.41 -4.32 3.62
N MET A 45 8.79 -3.49 2.64
CA MET A 45 8.59 -3.78 1.22
C MET A 45 9.41 -4.97 0.75
N ASN A 46 10.67 -5.09 1.18
CA ASN A 46 11.51 -6.21 0.79
C ASN A 46 11.13 -7.54 1.44
N GLY A 47 10.35 -7.52 2.51
CA GLY A 47 9.97 -8.72 3.26
C GLY A 47 8.50 -9.12 3.14
N CYS A 48 7.64 -8.28 2.54
CA CYS A 48 6.22 -8.58 2.49
C CYS A 48 5.90 -9.72 1.50
N ASP A 49 4.91 -10.54 1.85
CA ASP A 49 4.33 -11.58 0.99
C ASP A 49 3.06 -11.10 0.28
N THR A 50 2.47 -10.04 0.78
CA THR A 50 1.24 -9.45 0.25
C THR A 50 1.38 -7.93 0.22
N LEU A 51 1.13 -7.35 -0.95
CA LEU A 51 1.18 -5.90 -1.17
C LEU A 51 -0.23 -5.36 -1.43
N LEU A 52 -0.67 -4.43 -0.60
CA LEU A 52 -1.92 -3.71 -0.82
C LEU A 52 -1.60 -2.25 -1.18
N MET A 53 -1.81 -1.89 -2.43
CA MET A 53 -1.63 -0.52 -2.94
C MET A 53 -2.97 0.20 -2.95
N ILE A 54 -3.07 1.33 -2.27
CA ILE A 54 -4.31 2.10 -2.16
C ILE A 54 -4.07 3.54 -2.58
N GLY A 55 -4.71 3.96 -3.67
CA GLY A 55 -4.71 5.34 -4.16
C GLY A 55 -3.31 5.85 -4.51
N THR A 56 -2.43 5.00 -4.98
CA THR A 56 -1.07 5.37 -5.32
C THR A 56 -0.59 4.72 -6.61
N THR A 57 0.14 5.48 -7.41
CA THR A 57 0.89 5.03 -8.58
C THR A 57 2.39 5.17 -8.33
N PHE A 58 2.82 4.86 -7.13
CA PHE A 58 4.21 5.00 -6.68
C PHE A 58 5.22 4.58 -7.76
N PRO A 59 6.03 5.51 -8.29
CA PRO A 59 6.75 5.27 -9.54
C PRO A 59 8.13 4.63 -9.38
N TYR A 60 8.60 4.45 -8.16
CA TYR A 60 9.97 4.00 -7.89
C TYR A 60 9.99 2.50 -7.63
N SER A 61 10.07 1.72 -8.71
CA SER A 61 9.99 0.26 -8.67
C SER A 61 11.06 -0.40 -7.79
N GLU A 62 12.21 0.23 -7.63
CA GLU A 62 13.30 -0.25 -6.75
C GLU A 62 12.91 -0.29 -5.26
N PHE A 63 11.85 0.41 -4.86
CA PHE A 63 11.33 0.41 -3.50
C PHE A 63 10.06 -0.43 -3.34
N LEU A 64 9.59 -1.06 -4.40
CA LEU A 64 8.51 -2.06 -4.35
C LEU A 64 9.12 -3.45 -4.11
N PRO A 65 8.30 -4.44 -3.69
CA PRO A 65 8.80 -5.79 -3.57
C PRO A 65 9.40 -6.29 -4.90
N PRO A 66 10.44 -7.10 -4.87
CA PRO A 66 10.93 -7.76 -6.09
C PRO A 66 9.82 -8.52 -6.82
N ASP A 67 9.91 -8.58 -8.14
CA ASP A 67 8.93 -9.28 -8.96
C ASP A 67 8.75 -10.74 -8.50
N GLY A 68 7.50 -11.16 -8.35
CA GLY A 68 7.16 -12.52 -7.91
C GLY A 68 7.25 -12.77 -6.40
N GLN A 69 7.71 -11.79 -5.60
CA GLN A 69 7.77 -11.96 -4.14
C GLN A 69 6.40 -11.86 -3.49
N ALA A 70 5.64 -10.82 -3.83
CA ALA A 70 4.37 -10.53 -3.16
C ALA A 70 3.18 -10.75 -4.08
N ARG A 71 2.10 -11.27 -3.51
CA ARG A 71 0.78 -11.19 -4.12
C ARG A 71 0.26 -9.76 -3.93
N ALA A 72 -0.36 -9.18 -4.96
CA ALA A 72 -0.77 -7.79 -4.88
C ALA A 72 -2.26 -7.58 -5.11
N VAL A 73 -2.81 -6.64 -4.35
CA VAL A 73 -4.16 -6.08 -4.51
C VAL A 73 -4.01 -4.58 -4.70
N GLN A 74 -4.70 -4.02 -5.69
CA GLN A 74 -4.67 -2.58 -5.93
C GLN A 74 -6.07 -1.98 -5.87
N ILE A 75 -6.20 -0.86 -5.18
CA ILE A 75 -7.40 -0.04 -5.10
C ILE A 75 -7.05 1.34 -5.65
N ASP A 76 -7.70 1.76 -6.73
CA ASP A 76 -7.50 3.09 -7.31
C ASP A 76 -8.77 3.55 -8.01
N ILE A 77 -8.97 4.85 -8.05
CA ILE A 77 -10.13 5.44 -8.73
C ILE A 77 -9.99 5.43 -10.27
N ALA A 78 -8.76 5.41 -10.76
CA ALA A 78 -8.49 5.45 -12.20
C ALA A 78 -8.13 4.05 -12.75
N PRO A 79 -8.94 3.49 -13.66
CA PRO A 79 -8.67 2.16 -14.26
C PRO A 79 -7.28 2.05 -14.91
N ARG A 80 -6.79 3.14 -15.51
CA ARG A 80 -5.47 3.20 -16.16
C ARG A 80 -4.29 2.96 -15.21
N ASN A 81 -4.51 3.09 -13.90
CA ASN A 81 -3.47 2.92 -12.88
C ASN A 81 -3.30 1.45 -12.45
N MET A 82 -4.25 0.60 -12.82
CA MET A 82 -4.25 -0.81 -12.40
C MET A 82 -3.05 -1.56 -12.95
N SER A 83 -2.32 -2.22 -12.06
CA SER A 83 -1.10 -3.00 -12.38
C SER A 83 -0.01 -2.21 -13.13
N LEU A 84 -0.06 -0.87 -13.07
CA LEU A 84 0.88 -0.02 -13.77
C LEU A 84 2.30 -0.13 -13.20
N ARG A 85 2.42 -0.30 -11.88
CA ARG A 85 3.71 -0.30 -11.18
C ARG A 85 4.09 -1.67 -10.61
N TYR A 86 3.10 -2.46 -10.26
CA TYR A 86 3.29 -3.81 -9.73
C TYR A 86 2.14 -4.70 -10.21
N PRO A 87 2.44 -5.93 -10.67
CA PRO A 87 1.39 -6.84 -11.10
C PRO A 87 0.44 -7.17 -9.93
N ALA A 88 -0.83 -6.80 -10.07
CA ALA A 88 -1.83 -7.08 -9.06
C ALA A 88 -2.77 -8.20 -9.51
N GLU A 89 -2.98 -9.19 -8.64
CA GLU A 89 -3.94 -10.28 -8.88
C GLU A 89 -5.38 -9.78 -8.80
N VAL A 90 -5.63 -8.79 -7.92
CA VAL A 90 -6.95 -8.19 -7.72
C VAL A 90 -6.86 -6.69 -7.91
N ASN A 91 -7.65 -6.18 -8.82
CA ASN A 91 -7.76 -4.76 -9.13
C ASN A 91 -9.18 -4.27 -8.81
N LEU A 92 -9.30 -3.33 -7.88
CA LEU A 92 -10.56 -2.75 -7.43
C LEU A 92 -10.62 -1.28 -7.87
N VAL A 93 -11.37 -1.01 -8.93
CA VAL A 93 -11.59 0.36 -9.42
C VAL A 93 -12.67 1.03 -8.59
N GLY A 94 -12.31 2.09 -7.88
CA GLY A 94 -13.26 2.84 -7.07
C GLY A 94 -12.59 3.78 -6.08
N ASP A 95 -13.41 4.59 -5.42
CA ASP A 95 -12.98 5.44 -4.32
C ASP A 95 -12.45 4.59 -3.16
N ALA A 96 -11.25 4.91 -2.68
CA ALA A 96 -10.58 4.13 -1.65
C ALA A 96 -11.39 4.02 -0.36
N ALA A 97 -12.00 5.13 0.08
CA ALA A 97 -12.78 5.13 1.34
C ALA A 97 -14.04 4.27 1.20
N GLN A 98 -14.75 4.37 0.09
CA GLN A 98 -15.94 3.55 -0.17
C GLN A 98 -15.59 2.08 -0.30
N THR A 99 -14.51 1.75 -1.01
CA THR A 99 -14.05 0.37 -1.19
C THR A 99 -13.67 -0.25 0.15
N ILE A 100 -12.89 0.46 0.97
CA ILE A 100 -12.50 -0.02 2.30
C ILE A 100 -13.72 -0.23 3.20
N ARG A 101 -14.70 0.68 3.18
CA ARG A 101 -15.93 0.51 3.97
C ARG A 101 -16.70 -0.75 3.61
N ARG A 102 -16.66 -1.17 2.34
CA ARG A 102 -17.30 -2.42 1.86
C ARG A 102 -16.48 -3.66 2.21
N LEU A 103 -15.16 -3.55 2.27
CA LEU A 103 -14.28 -4.66 2.62
C LEU A 103 -14.27 -4.97 4.12
N LEU A 104 -14.35 -3.95 4.97
CA LEU A 104 -14.23 -4.12 6.43
C LEU A 104 -15.23 -5.10 7.06
N PRO A 105 -16.52 -5.20 6.64
CA PRO A 105 -17.47 -6.16 7.19
C PRO A 105 -17.20 -7.62 6.81
N LEU A 106 -16.40 -7.84 5.79
CA LEU A 106 -16.07 -9.20 5.30
C LEU A 106 -15.02 -9.87 6.20
#